data_bc12679dbc2c5cd38c501c29aa93d562
#
_entry.id   bc12679dbc2c5cd38c501c29aa93d562
#
_cell.length_a   1.000
_cell.length_b   1.000
_cell.length_c   1.000
_cell.angle_alpha   90.00
_cell.angle_beta   90.00
_cell.angle_gamma   90.00
#
_symmetry.space_group_name_H-M   'P 1'
#
loop_
_entity.id
_entity.type
_entity.pdbx_description
1 polymer ?
#
loop_
_entity_poly.entity_id
_entity_poly.type
_entity_poly.pdbx_seq_one_letter_code
_entity_poly.pdbx_strand_id
1 'polypeptide(L)'
;MVAVSVAAAVAVLVLVGVCVVAIGAWKRTAGRVAEGGGGGGGAAGCGDETGGSQERGDELGYCNRREMSSESCPAAAAGDVATAEELLERARGLVPAALAAARSATGFGGRWKAIAARLERVPPCLSDLSSHPCFSKNSLCRELLQSVAATLAEASELGERCREPPRAGKLQMQSDLDALAGKLDLNLRDCALLVKTGVLSDATVPAAPAEAGAAAAAARTDVRELLARLQIGHAEAKHRAVDGLLDALREDEKSVLSALGRGNVAALVQLLTATAPKVREKAATVLCLLAESGSCEGLLMSEGALPPLIRLAESGSLVGREKAVITLQRLSMSPDIARAIVGHSGVRPLIDVCQTGDSISQSAAAGALKNISAVPEVRQALAEEGVVRVMINLLDSGVVLGSKEYAAECLQNLTSSNDNLRRAVVNEGGLRSLLAYIDGPLPQESPVAALRNLVTAVSSDSLVSLCVLPRLVHVLRDGSVGAQQAAAAAICKISSSAEMKRLVGEHGCIPLLVRLLEAKSNVAREAAAQAVASLMGYPPNARDIKKDEKSVPNLVQLLDPSPHNTAKKYAISCLLSLSASKRCKKLMISHGAIGYLKKLTEKDVAGAKKLLEKLERGKLRSLFVRK
;
A
#
# COMPACT_ATOMS: atom_id res chain seq x y z
N MET A 1 -20.44 -6.29 19.38
CA MET A 1 -19.69 -5.44 18.44
C MET A 1 -18.44 -4.78 19.06
N VAL A 2 -18.41 -4.42 20.35
CA VAL A 2 -17.24 -3.76 20.97
C VAL A 2 -16.03 -4.68 21.17
N ALA A 3 -16.21 -5.97 21.42
CA ALA A 3 -15.11 -6.92 21.69
C ALA A 3 -14.32 -7.34 20.43
N VAL A 4 -14.93 -7.29 19.25
CA VAL A 4 -14.22 -7.60 17.98
C VAL A 4 -13.30 -6.44 17.57
N SER A 5 -13.67 -5.20 17.93
CA SER A 5 -12.86 -4.01 17.70
C SER A 5 -11.59 -3.99 18.55
N VAL A 6 -11.63 -4.48 19.79
CA VAL A 6 -10.45 -4.50 20.68
C VAL A 6 -9.43 -5.55 20.26
N ALA A 7 -9.87 -6.73 19.81
CA ALA A 7 -8.95 -7.78 19.34
C ALA A 7 -8.26 -7.39 18.03
N ALA A 8 -8.96 -6.71 17.12
CA ALA A 8 -8.38 -6.17 15.90
C ALA A 8 -7.39 -5.03 16.20
N ALA A 9 -7.70 -4.16 17.14
CA ALA A 9 -6.82 -3.07 17.56
C ALA A 9 -5.54 -3.60 18.25
N VAL A 10 -5.64 -4.64 19.05
CA VAL A 10 -4.48 -5.28 19.69
C VAL A 10 -3.60 -6.01 18.67
N ALA A 11 -4.19 -6.67 17.66
CA ALA A 11 -3.43 -7.31 16.58
C ALA A 11 -2.69 -6.28 15.72
N VAL A 12 -3.30 -5.14 15.43
CA VAL A 12 -2.66 -4.02 14.71
C VAL A 12 -1.53 -3.40 15.53
N LEU A 13 -1.71 -3.21 16.84
CA LEU A 13 -0.68 -2.68 17.74
C LEU A 13 0.53 -3.63 17.88
N VAL A 14 0.32 -4.94 17.87
CA VAL A 14 1.40 -5.93 17.89
C VAL A 14 2.17 -5.95 16.57
N LEU A 15 1.47 -5.83 15.43
CA LEU A 15 2.10 -5.75 14.09
C LEU A 15 2.89 -4.44 13.92
N VAL A 16 2.34 -3.32 14.36
CA VAL A 16 3.04 -2.02 14.36
C VAL A 16 4.25 -2.05 15.30
N GLY A 17 4.14 -2.67 16.48
CA GLY A 17 5.24 -2.84 17.42
C GLY A 17 6.40 -3.67 16.84
N VAL A 18 6.11 -4.74 16.11
CA VAL A 18 7.12 -5.58 15.42
C VAL A 18 7.80 -4.82 14.28
N CYS A 19 7.04 -4.04 13.50
CA CYS A 19 7.60 -3.20 12.44
C CYS A 19 8.50 -2.07 12.99
N VAL A 20 8.11 -1.42 14.09
CA VAL A 20 8.93 -0.36 14.74
C VAL A 20 10.23 -0.93 15.30
N VAL A 21 10.20 -2.13 15.87
CA VAL A 21 11.41 -2.82 16.36
C VAL A 21 12.33 -3.23 15.20
N ALA A 22 11.77 -3.69 14.08
CA ALA A 22 12.54 -4.04 12.88
C ALA A 22 13.20 -2.81 12.23
N ILE A 23 12.49 -1.68 12.14
CA ILE A 23 13.03 -0.41 11.63
C ILE A 23 14.08 0.16 12.58
N GLY A 24 13.87 0.05 13.88
CA GLY A 24 14.85 0.46 14.91
C GLY A 24 16.12 -0.39 14.92
N ALA A 25 16.02 -1.67 14.57
CA ALA A 25 17.17 -2.57 14.40
C ALA A 25 17.95 -2.25 13.12
N TRP A 26 17.24 -1.95 12.01
CA TRP A 26 17.86 -1.58 10.74
C TRP A 26 18.58 -0.22 10.81
N LYS A 27 18.02 0.79 11.49
CA LYS A 27 18.70 2.06 11.74
C LYS A 27 19.97 1.92 12.59
N ARG A 28 20.01 0.96 13.52
CA ARG A 28 21.21 0.68 14.33
C ARG A 28 22.32 -0.05 13.57
N THR A 29 21.98 -0.86 12.57
CA THR A 29 22.95 -1.52 11.69
C THR A 29 23.48 -0.59 10.60
N ALA A 30 22.66 0.29 10.04
CA ALA A 30 23.08 1.28 9.05
C ALA A 30 24.00 2.37 9.65
N GLY A 31 23.81 2.74 10.92
CA GLY A 31 24.68 3.70 11.61
C GLY A 31 26.07 3.18 12.01
N ARG A 32 26.30 1.86 12.02
CA ARG A 32 27.62 1.26 12.34
C ARG A 32 28.53 1.05 11.13
N VAL A 33 28.07 1.24 9.94
CA VAL A 33 28.88 1.12 8.70
C VAL A 33 29.56 2.43 8.34
N ALA A 34 29.19 3.55 8.94
CA ALA A 34 29.74 4.88 8.64
C ALA A 34 30.92 5.31 9.56
N GLU A 35 31.26 4.55 10.61
CA GLU A 35 32.34 4.91 11.57
C GLU A 35 33.43 3.84 11.67
N GLY A 36 34.01 3.39 10.54
CA GLY A 36 35.08 2.39 10.61
C GLY A 36 35.99 2.42 9.38
N GLY A 37 36.72 3.51 9.20
CA GLY A 37 37.70 3.61 8.16
C GLY A 37 38.81 4.60 8.48
N GLY A 38 39.78 4.16 9.28
CA GLY A 38 40.99 4.92 9.49
C GLY A 38 42.08 4.11 10.18
N GLY A 39 43.16 3.80 9.43
CA GLY A 39 44.48 3.64 10.01
C GLY A 39 45.23 2.33 9.82
N GLY A 40 46.28 2.36 8.97
CA GLY A 40 47.60 1.76 9.31
C GLY A 40 48.00 0.50 8.59
N GLY A 41 48.77 0.57 7.53
CA GLY A 41 50.21 0.36 7.45
C GLY A 41 50.71 -1.08 7.37
N GLY A 42 51.54 -1.38 6.33
CA GLY A 42 52.62 -2.39 6.44
C GLY A 42 52.69 -3.45 5.33
N ALA A 43 53.37 -3.15 4.28
CA ALA A 43 54.52 -3.77 3.60
C ALA A 43 54.58 -5.27 3.26
N ALA A 44 55.14 -5.50 2.00
CA ALA A 44 55.90 -6.63 1.48
C ALA A 44 55.07 -7.79 0.89
N GLY A 45 55.27 -8.22 -0.33
CA GLY A 45 56.33 -8.36 -1.21
C GLY A 45 56.03 -9.36 -2.31
N CYS A 46 56.57 -9.10 -3.51
CA CYS A 46 57.05 -9.97 -4.55
C CYS A 46 56.19 -11.01 -5.28
N GLY A 47 56.27 -10.95 -6.59
CA GLY A 47 56.39 -12.07 -7.48
C GLY A 47 55.57 -11.98 -8.76
N ASP A 48 56.20 -11.43 -9.82
CA ASP A 48 56.36 -11.87 -11.22
C ASP A 48 55.43 -13.00 -11.73
N GLU A 49 54.91 -12.98 -12.92
CA GLU A 49 55.45 -12.89 -14.27
C GLU A 49 54.36 -12.96 -15.37
N THR A 50 54.59 -12.19 -16.41
CA THR A 50 54.58 -12.45 -17.84
C THR A 50 53.32 -12.74 -18.65
N GLY A 51 53.22 -11.97 -19.71
CA GLY A 51 52.85 -12.29 -21.08
C GLY A 51 51.49 -11.78 -21.51
N GLY A 52 51.31 -10.90 -22.44
CA GLY A 52 51.96 -10.56 -23.67
C GLY A 52 50.91 -10.30 -24.74
N SER A 53 51.17 -9.21 -25.50
CA SER A 53 50.71 -8.87 -26.86
C SER A 53 49.34 -8.24 -27.03
N GLN A 54 49.29 -6.96 -27.36
CA GLN A 54 49.28 -6.31 -28.71
C GLN A 54 47.93 -6.46 -29.42
N GLU A 55 47.27 -5.48 -29.96
CA GLU A 55 47.61 -4.29 -30.74
C GLU A 55 46.41 -3.38 -30.98
N ARG A 56 46.71 -2.05 -31.11
CA ARG A 56 46.13 -1.00 -31.98
C ARG A 56 44.69 -0.53 -31.70
N GLY A 57 44.38 0.72 -31.68
CA GLY A 57 45.04 1.97 -32.06
C GLY A 57 44.02 3.02 -32.38
N ASP A 58 44.41 4.26 -32.25
CA ASP A 58 43.90 5.56 -32.72
C ASP A 58 43.06 6.33 -31.69
N GLU A 59 43.66 7.27 -31.03
CA GLU A 59 44.05 8.65 -31.30
C GLU A 59 42.92 9.69 -31.30
N LEU A 60 43.20 10.70 -30.50
CA LEU A 60 42.87 12.14 -30.48
C LEU A 60 41.90 12.52 -29.34
N GLY A 61 42.21 13.39 -28.43
CA GLY A 61 43.08 14.52 -28.36
C GLY A 61 43.15 15.12 -26.97
N TYR A 62 44.31 15.53 -26.64
CA TYR A 62 44.74 16.28 -25.47
C TYR A 62 44.03 17.65 -25.33
N CYS A 63 43.66 18.05 -24.12
CA CYS A 63 43.84 19.45 -23.68
C CYS A 63 44.09 19.55 -22.17
N ASN A 64 45.34 19.74 -21.91
CA ASN A 64 46.03 20.48 -20.86
C ASN A 64 45.28 20.98 -19.62
N ARG A 65 45.78 20.45 -18.51
CA ARG A 65 45.78 21.05 -17.18
C ARG A 65 46.67 22.28 -17.16
N ARG A 66 46.12 23.46 -16.84
CA ARG A 66 46.90 24.64 -16.41
C ARG A 66 46.42 24.97 -14.98
N GLU A 67 47.33 24.83 -14.06
CA GLU A 67 47.31 25.46 -12.75
C GLU A 67 47.29 26.97 -12.98
N MET A 68 46.34 27.67 -12.38
CA MET A 68 46.43 29.11 -12.15
C MET A 68 45.99 29.41 -10.71
N SER A 69 46.97 29.93 -10.05
CA SER A 69 47.04 30.62 -8.76
C SER A 69 45.75 31.30 -8.29
N SER A 70 45.55 31.18 -6.98
CA SER A 70 44.65 31.94 -6.14
C SER A 70 44.79 33.45 -6.38
N GLU A 71 43.83 34.04 -7.09
CA GLU A 71 43.49 35.45 -6.99
C GLU A 71 42.11 35.58 -6.40
N SER A 72 42.08 36.34 -5.33
CA SER A 72 40.90 36.75 -4.60
C SER A 72 39.87 37.39 -5.54
N CYS A 73 38.73 36.69 -5.76
CA CYS A 73 37.55 37.35 -6.30
C CYS A 73 37.07 38.40 -5.29
N PRO A 74 36.83 39.67 -5.73
CA PRO A 74 36.19 40.63 -4.88
C PRO A 74 34.78 40.15 -4.53
N ALA A 75 34.44 40.26 -3.25
CA ALA A 75 33.09 40.05 -2.76
C ALA A 75 32.11 40.81 -3.67
N ALA A 76 31.27 40.08 -4.41
CA ALA A 76 30.15 40.64 -5.11
C ALA A 76 29.34 41.40 -4.06
N ALA A 77 29.27 42.69 -4.22
CA ALA A 77 28.42 43.58 -3.41
C ALA A 77 27.04 42.96 -3.31
N ALA A 78 26.56 42.77 -2.09
CA ALA A 78 25.17 42.44 -1.81
C ALA A 78 24.34 43.56 -2.43
N GLY A 79 23.86 43.34 -3.65
CA GLY A 79 22.89 44.22 -4.28
C GLY A 79 21.68 44.26 -3.36
N ASP A 80 21.27 45.44 -2.99
CA ASP A 80 20.09 45.76 -2.20
C ASP A 80 18.89 44.96 -2.78
N VAL A 81 18.50 43.89 -2.11
CA VAL A 81 17.35 43.09 -2.54
C VAL A 81 16.11 43.92 -2.23
N ALA A 82 15.47 44.46 -3.28
CA ALA A 82 14.29 45.30 -3.16
C ALA A 82 13.27 44.72 -2.19
N THR A 83 12.78 45.52 -1.27
CA THR A 83 11.77 45.12 -0.28
C THR A 83 10.43 44.85 -0.95
N ALA A 84 9.53 44.13 -0.27
CA ALA A 84 8.19 43.88 -0.81
C ALA A 84 7.39 45.17 -0.99
N GLU A 85 7.61 46.18 -0.12
CA GLU A 85 7.02 47.51 -0.22
C GLU A 85 7.49 48.25 -1.48
N GLU A 86 8.80 48.27 -1.75
CA GLU A 86 9.36 48.89 -2.96
C GLU A 86 8.84 48.22 -4.24
N LEU A 87 8.74 46.86 -4.24
CA LEU A 87 8.19 46.12 -5.36
C LEU A 87 6.69 46.37 -5.56
N LEU A 88 5.94 46.54 -4.46
CA LEU A 88 4.53 46.91 -4.49
C LEU A 88 4.33 48.28 -5.12
N GLU A 89 5.07 49.29 -4.67
CA GLU A 89 5.00 50.66 -5.22
C GLU A 89 5.45 50.69 -6.69
N ARG A 90 6.49 49.93 -7.03
CA ARG A 90 6.91 49.74 -8.43
C ARG A 90 5.81 49.14 -9.28
N ALA A 91 5.16 48.06 -8.81
CA ALA A 91 4.06 47.44 -9.53
C ALA A 91 2.88 48.39 -9.69
N ARG A 92 2.51 49.14 -8.62
CA ARG A 92 1.45 50.17 -8.69
C ARG A 92 1.74 51.24 -9.71
N GLY A 93 2.99 51.71 -9.74
CA GLY A 93 3.44 52.75 -10.69
C GLY A 93 3.42 52.28 -12.16
N LEU A 94 3.62 50.96 -12.42
CA LEU A 94 3.63 50.43 -13.78
C LEU A 94 2.20 50.16 -14.35
N VAL A 95 1.18 50.01 -13.52
CA VAL A 95 -0.19 49.70 -13.97
C VAL A 95 -0.75 50.80 -14.92
N PRO A 96 -0.68 52.11 -14.63
CA PRO A 96 -1.19 53.14 -15.54
C PRO A 96 -0.50 53.14 -16.90
N ALA A 97 0.83 52.94 -16.93
CA ALA A 97 1.60 52.83 -18.16
C ALA A 97 1.20 51.64 -19.01
N ALA A 98 1.06 50.44 -18.39
CA ALA A 98 0.62 49.23 -19.06
C ALA A 98 -0.82 49.37 -19.62
N LEU A 99 -1.72 49.98 -18.85
CA LEU A 99 -3.10 50.23 -19.31
C LEU A 99 -3.13 51.25 -20.46
N ALA A 100 -2.35 52.31 -20.40
CA ALA A 100 -2.25 53.27 -21.48
C ALA A 100 -1.69 52.63 -22.77
N ALA A 101 -0.65 51.81 -22.65
CA ALA A 101 -0.07 51.08 -23.76
C ALA A 101 -1.09 50.07 -24.37
N ALA A 102 -1.82 49.36 -23.54
CA ALA A 102 -2.85 48.40 -23.99
C ALA A 102 -4.02 49.10 -24.73
N ARG A 103 -4.43 50.28 -24.28
CA ARG A 103 -5.52 51.04 -24.87
C ARG A 103 -5.11 51.78 -26.15
N SER A 104 -3.83 52.15 -26.30
CA SER A 104 -3.29 52.87 -27.44
C SER A 104 -2.73 51.98 -28.55
N ALA A 105 -2.70 50.66 -28.36
CA ALA A 105 -2.20 49.73 -29.34
C ALA A 105 -3.14 49.68 -30.58
N THR A 106 -2.57 49.87 -31.76
CA THR A 106 -3.33 49.94 -33.05
C THR A 106 -3.51 48.58 -33.69
N GLY A 107 -2.69 47.56 -33.35
CA GLY A 107 -2.79 46.18 -33.82
C GLY A 107 -3.42 45.25 -32.81
N PHE A 108 -4.07 44.16 -33.29
CA PHE A 108 -4.60 43.07 -32.43
C PHE A 108 -5.63 43.50 -31.36
N GLY A 109 -6.55 44.45 -31.71
CA GLY A 109 -7.46 45.09 -30.77
C GLY A 109 -8.26 44.16 -29.85
N GLY A 110 -8.70 43.00 -30.34
CA GLY A 110 -9.42 42.01 -29.54
C GLY A 110 -8.57 41.40 -28.40
N ARG A 111 -7.28 41.10 -28.69
CA ARG A 111 -6.32 40.59 -27.67
C ARG A 111 -5.97 41.67 -26.64
N TRP A 112 -5.70 42.88 -27.11
CA TRP A 112 -5.41 44.00 -26.20
C TRP A 112 -6.59 44.39 -25.31
N LYS A 113 -7.82 44.29 -25.81
CA LYS A 113 -9.02 44.45 -24.97
C LYS A 113 -9.08 43.42 -23.85
N ALA A 114 -8.74 42.16 -24.18
CA ALA A 114 -8.69 41.07 -23.17
C ALA A 114 -7.53 41.25 -22.16
N ILE A 115 -6.37 41.78 -22.60
CA ILE A 115 -5.24 42.12 -21.75
C ILE A 115 -5.60 43.30 -20.84
N ALA A 116 -6.21 44.37 -21.37
CA ALA A 116 -6.64 45.53 -20.59
C ALA A 116 -7.60 45.13 -19.45
N ALA A 117 -8.57 44.27 -19.73
CA ALA A 117 -9.50 43.76 -18.71
C ALA A 117 -8.78 43.00 -17.58
N ARG A 118 -7.66 42.32 -17.87
CA ARG A 118 -6.81 41.67 -16.85
C ARG A 118 -6.00 42.70 -16.06
N LEU A 119 -5.41 43.68 -16.75
CA LEU A 119 -4.65 44.75 -16.11
C LEU A 119 -5.50 45.57 -15.12
N GLU A 120 -6.79 45.81 -15.44
CA GLU A 120 -7.73 46.50 -14.54
C GLU A 120 -8.00 45.71 -13.23
N ARG A 121 -7.76 44.40 -13.21
CA ARG A 121 -7.88 43.55 -12.01
C ARG A 121 -6.64 43.54 -11.14
N VAL A 122 -5.50 44.05 -11.62
CA VAL A 122 -4.23 44.06 -10.85
C VAL A 122 -4.29 44.99 -9.63
N PRO A 123 -4.76 46.26 -9.71
CA PRO A 123 -4.79 47.15 -8.56
C PRO A 123 -5.57 46.59 -7.35
N PRO A 124 -6.80 46.05 -7.48
CA PRO A 124 -7.48 45.45 -6.33
C PRO A 124 -6.70 44.25 -5.75
N CYS A 125 -6.10 43.40 -6.57
CA CYS A 125 -5.27 42.31 -6.08
C CYS A 125 -4.04 42.79 -5.28
N LEU A 126 -3.36 43.83 -5.73
CA LEU A 126 -2.23 44.45 -5.00
C LEU A 126 -2.68 45.10 -3.69
N SER A 127 -3.88 45.68 -3.66
CA SER A 127 -4.47 46.23 -2.44
C SER A 127 -4.80 45.13 -1.43
N ASP A 128 -5.40 44.03 -1.88
CA ASP A 128 -5.70 42.88 -1.02
C ASP A 128 -4.42 42.31 -0.41
N LEU A 129 -3.36 42.08 -1.20
CA LEU A 129 -2.06 41.63 -0.69
C LEU A 129 -1.48 42.53 0.37
N SER A 130 -1.47 43.87 0.12
CA SER A 130 -0.89 44.82 1.04
C SER A 130 -1.69 45.04 2.33
N SER A 131 -2.94 44.60 2.38
CA SER A 131 -3.78 44.66 3.58
C SER A 131 -3.38 43.65 4.67
N HIS A 132 -2.58 42.63 4.32
CA HIS A 132 -2.17 41.61 5.25
C HIS A 132 -0.93 41.98 6.06
N PRO A 133 -0.90 41.68 7.38
CA PRO A 133 0.14 42.17 8.28
C PRO A 133 1.55 41.62 7.98
N CYS A 134 1.67 40.44 7.38
CA CYS A 134 2.94 39.79 7.09
C CYS A 134 3.39 39.91 5.63
N PHE A 135 2.73 40.75 4.79
CA PHE A 135 3.05 40.81 3.37
C PHE A 135 4.50 41.21 3.10
N SER A 136 5.04 42.14 3.88
CA SER A 136 6.40 42.67 3.69
C SER A 136 7.51 41.67 4.06
N LYS A 137 7.24 40.78 5.00
CA LYS A 137 8.21 39.80 5.49
C LYS A 137 8.20 38.47 4.72
N ASN A 138 7.18 38.25 3.91
CA ASN A 138 6.99 36.98 3.23
C ASN A 138 7.77 36.92 1.91
N SER A 139 8.62 35.90 1.76
CA SER A 139 9.47 35.72 0.58
C SER A 139 8.68 35.44 -0.69
N LEU A 140 7.57 34.68 -0.58
CA LEU A 140 6.65 34.40 -1.70
C LEU A 140 5.96 35.64 -2.20
N CYS A 141 5.54 36.53 -1.27
CA CYS A 141 4.92 37.79 -1.64
C CYS A 141 5.89 38.65 -2.45
N ARG A 142 7.15 38.75 -2.04
CA ARG A 142 8.21 39.46 -2.75
C ARG A 142 8.46 38.89 -4.14
N GLU A 143 8.61 37.56 -4.28
CA GLU A 143 8.78 36.88 -5.57
C GLU A 143 7.59 37.13 -6.51
N LEU A 144 6.38 37.10 -5.98
CA LEU A 144 5.16 37.36 -6.74
C LEU A 144 5.07 38.82 -7.20
N LEU A 145 5.35 39.79 -6.33
CA LEU A 145 5.37 41.21 -6.68
C LEU A 145 6.43 41.53 -7.75
N GLN A 146 7.59 40.85 -7.68
CA GLN A 146 8.61 40.95 -8.72
C GLN A 146 8.12 40.43 -10.07
N SER A 147 7.43 39.28 -10.07
CA SER A 147 6.82 38.71 -11.27
C SER A 147 5.73 39.59 -11.85
N VAL A 148 4.87 40.15 -11.00
CA VAL A 148 3.84 41.13 -11.42
C VAL A 148 4.47 42.37 -12.05
N ALA A 149 5.48 42.99 -11.42
CA ALA A 149 6.17 44.14 -11.95
C ALA A 149 6.84 43.86 -13.30
N ALA A 150 7.50 42.70 -13.45
CA ALA A 150 8.09 42.28 -14.72
C ALA A 150 7.04 42.11 -15.83
N THR A 151 5.89 41.49 -15.51
CA THR A 151 4.79 41.28 -16.47
C THR A 151 4.14 42.61 -16.88
N LEU A 152 4.02 43.58 -15.96
CA LEU A 152 3.50 44.91 -16.27
C LEU A 152 4.47 45.70 -17.17
N ALA A 153 5.78 45.58 -16.94
CA ALA A 153 6.80 46.20 -17.81
C ALA A 153 6.77 45.61 -19.22
N GLU A 154 6.66 44.24 -19.32
CA GLU A 154 6.49 43.56 -20.62
C GLU A 154 5.20 44.00 -21.35
N ALA A 155 4.10 44.20 -20.61
CA ALA A 155 2.86 44.71 -21.20
C ALA A 155 3.03 46.08 -21.81
N SER A 156 3.77 47.00 -21.14
CA SER A 156 4.06 48.32 -21.65
C SER A 156 4.94 48.28 -22.91
N GLU A 157 6.00 47.48 -22.90
CA GLU A 157 6.92 47.30 -24.03
C GLU A 157 6.21 46.71 -25.27
N LEU A 158 5.41 45.63 -25.08
CA LEU A 158 4.65 45.04 -26.16
C LEU A 158 3.61 46.00 -26.73
N GLY A 159 2.98 46.84 -25.86
CA GLY A 159 2.03 47.85 -26.30
C GLY A 159 2.70 48.91 -27.18
N GLU A 160 3.89 49.38 -26.84
CA GLU A 160 4.68 50.30 -27.65
C GLU A 160 5.09 49.69 -28.99
N ARG A 161 5.56 48.46 -28.99
CA ARG A 161 5.89 47.72 -30.22
C ARG A 161 4.67 47.53 -31.15
N CYS A 162 3.46 47.52 -30.63
CA CYS A 162 2.23 47.43 -31.41
C CYS A 162 1.72 48.76 -31.96
N ARG A 163 2.35 49.91 -31.61
CA ARG A 163 2.07 51.24 -32.19
C ARG A 163 2.75 51.44 -33.53
N GLU A 164 3.89 50.79 -33.76
CA GLU A 164 4.62 50.86 -35.03
C GLU A 164 4.13 49.72 -35.97
N PRO A 165 4.23 49.93 -37.29
CA PRO A 165 3.93 48.84 -38.23
C PRO A 165 4.85 47.63 -37.93
N PRO A 166 4.33 46.40 -37.88
CA PRO A 166 5.00 45.26 -37.33
C PRO A 166 6.27 44.91 -38.10
N ARG A 167 7.43 45.11 -37.47
CA ARG A 167 8.74 44.65 -37.92
C ARG A 167 8.91 43.14 -37.65
N ALA A 168 8.17 42.58 -36.68
CA ALA A 168 8.10 41.16 -36.38
C ALA A 168 6.89 40.53 -37.09
N GLY A 169 7.00 39.23 -37.46
CA GLY A 169 5.94 38.49 -38.12
C GLY A 169 4.65 38.49 -37.27
N LYS A 170 3.50 38.58 -37.93
CA LYS A 170 2.16 38.64 -37.31
C LYS A 170 1.92 37.52 -36.31
N LEU A 171 2.42 36.32 -36.62
CA LEU A 171 2.27 35.14 -35.77
C LEU A 171 3.08 35.22 -34.49
N GLN A 172 4.31 35.79 -34.56
CA GLN A 172 5.13 35.96 -33.37
C GLN A 172 4.48 36.93 -32.39
N MET A 173 3.99 38.09 -32.88
CA MET A 173 3.29 39.07 -32.05
C MET A 173 2.01 38.47 -31.42
N GLN A 174 1.28 37.62 -32.15
CA GLN A 174 0.12 36.93 -31.59
C GLN A 174 0.52 35.98 -30.43
N SER A 175 1.59 35.23 -30.61
CA SER A 175 2.15 34.33 -29.60
C SER A 175 2.60 35.10 -28.36
N ASP A 176 3.28 36.25 -28.55
CA ASP A 176 3.76 37.11 -27.45
C ASP A 176 2.58 37.69 -26.64
N LEU A 177 1.51 38.12 -27.31
CA LEU A 177 0.31 38.64 -26.64
C LEU A 177 -0.48 37.54 -25.90
N ASP A 178 -0.56 36.34 -26.47
CA ASP A 178 -1.20 35.21 -25.80
C ASP A 178 -0.37 34.73 -24.58
N ALA A 179 0.96 34.79 -24.68
CA ALA A 179 1.87 34.52 -23.57
C ALA A 179 1.73 35.56 -22.44
N LEU A 180 1.65 36.85 -22.81
CA LEU A 180 1.43 37.94 -21.83
C LEU A 180 0.08 37.79 -21.10
N ALA A 181 -0.99 37.47 -21.84
CA ALA A 181 -2.30 37.24 -21.26
C ALA A 181 -2.26 36.04 -20.26
N GLY A 182 -1.54 34.99 -20.60
CA GLY A 182 -1.31 33.84 -19.71
C GLY A 182 -0.53 34.18 -18.45
N LYS A 183 0.53 35.02 -18.55
CA LYS A 183 1.30 35.52 -17.40
C LYS A 183 0.44 36.37 -16.48
N LEU A 184 -0.41 37.24 -17.02
CA LEU A 184 -1.34 38.04 -16.21
C LEU A 184 -2.36 37.20 -15.49
N ASP A 185 -2.95 36.18 -16.15
CA ASP A 185 -3.88 35.25 -15.51
C ASP A 185 -3.19 34.45 -14.39
N LEU A 186 -1.94 34.04 -14.60
CA LEU A 186 -1.14 33.35 -13.58
C LEU A 186 -0.90 34.26 -12.37
N ASN A 187 -0.41 35.49 -12.58
CA ASN A 187 -0.14 36.43 -11.53
C ASN A 187 -1.39 36.77 -10.70
N LEU A 188 -2.54 37.02 -11.35
CA LEU A 188 -3.81 37.30 -10.68
C LEU A 188 -4.29 36.10 -9.85
N ARG A 189 -4.16 34.88 -10.38
CA ARG A 189 -4.49 33.67 -9.66
C ARG A 189 -3.57 33.47 -8.45
N ASP A 190 -2.27 33.66 -8.64
CA ASP A 190 -1.28 33.43 -7.60
C ASP A 190 -1.43 34.45 -6.45
N CYS A 191 -1.77 35.73 -6.76
CA CYS A 191 -2.15 36.71 -5.74
C CYS A 191 -3.36 36.23 -4.91
N ALA A 192 -4.42 35.82 -5.59
CA ALA A 192 -5.64 35.34 -4.90
C ALA A 192 -5.39 34.06 -4.07
N LEU A 193 -4.52 33.18 -4.54
CA LEU A 193 -4.13 31.96 -3.80
C LEU A 193 -3.29 32.32 -2.56
N LEU A 194 -2.34 33.24 -2.69
CA LEU A 194 -1.49 33.66 -1.57
C LEU A 194 -2.31 34.23 -0.42
N VAL A 195 -3.33 35.04 -0.72
CA VAL A 195 -4.28 35.54 0.26
C VAL A 195 -5.08 34.41 0.90
N LYS A 196 -5.57 33.47 0.10
CA LYS A 196 -6.39 32.34 0.58
C LYS A 196 -5.62 31.31 1.41
N THR A 197 -4.32 31.13 1.18
CA THR A 197 -3.50 30.16 1.94
C THR A 197 -3.30 30.54 3.39
N GLY A 198 -3.59 31.80 3.77
CA GLY A 198 -3.40 32.31 5.13
C GLY A 198 -1.94 32.49 5.55
N VAL A 199 -0.98 32.25 4.65
CA VAL A 199 0.47 32.42 4.91
C VAL A 199 0.81 33.87 5.26
N LEU A 200 0.01 34.85 4.81
CA LEU A 200 0.13 36.27 5.11
C LEU A 200 -0.56 36.69 6.41
N SER A 201 -1.34 35.82 7.04
CA SER A 201 -2.18 36.13 8.21
C SER A 201 -1.51 35.83 9.55
N ASP A 202 -0.50 34.94 9.58
CA ASP A 202 0.15 34.50 10.81
C ASP A 202 1.25 35.45 11.28
N ALA A 203 0.82 36.61 11.81
CA ALA A 203 1.61 37.36 12.77
C ALA A 203 1.28 36.88 14.19
N THR A 204 1.58 35.64 14.53
CA THR A 204 1.65 35.26 15.95
C THR A 204 2.89 35.88 16.55
N VAL A 205 2.68 37.05 17.17
CA VAL A 205 3.58 37.64 18.12
C VAL A 205 3.94 36.57 19.16
N PRO A 206 5.22 36.27 19.38
CA PRO A 206 5.60 35.34 20.44
C PRO A 206 5.32 36.02 21.77
N ALA A 207 4.25 35.63 22.45
CA ALA A 207 4.08 35.92 23.86
C ALA A 207 4.98 34.96 24.64
N ALA A 208 6.11 35.48 25.14
CA ALA A 208 7.00 34.98 26.20
C ALA A 208 7.60 33.54 26.11
N PRO A 209 8.78 33.28 26.71
CA PRO A 209 9.75 32.32 26.24
C PRO A 209 9.47 30.90 26.74
N ALA A 210 9.17 29.99 25.80
CA ALA A 210 9.45 28.58 25.96
C ALA A 210 10.21 28.15 24.70
N GLU A 211 11.51 27.94 24.82
CA GLU A 211 12.42 27.65 23.69
C GLU A 211 11.99 26.48 22.79
N ALA A 212 11.29 25.48 23.33
CA ALA A 212 10.74 24.36 22.59
C ALA A 212 9.50 24.74 21.73
N GLY A 213 8.73 25.77 22.14
CA GLY A 213 7.55 26.23 21.41
C GLY A 213 7.89 27.10 20.19
N ALA A 214 8.99 27.86 20.25
CA ALA A 214 9.44 28.74 19.17
C ALA A 214 9.97 27.95 17.95
N ALA A 215 10.74 26.89 18.18
CA ALA A 215 11.24 26.01 17.11
C ALA A 215 10.11 25.28 16.40
N ALA A 216 9.11 24.76 17.12
CA ALA A 216 7.93 24.11 16.54
C ALA A 216 7.03 25.09 15.78
N ALA A 217 6.93 26.34 16.23
CA ALA A 217 6.18 27.38 15.51
C ALA A 217 6.90 27.81 14.22
N ALA A 218 8.23 27.95 14.24
CA ALA A 218 9.05 28.24 13.07
C ALA A 218 8.96 27.13 12.02
N ALA A 219 9.09 25.86 12.42
CA ALA A 219 8.95 24.70 11.53
C ALA A 219 7.57 24.64 10.87
N ARG A 220 6.50 24.96 11.59
CA ARG A 220 5.12 25.03 11.02
C ARG A 220 4.97 26.16 10.01
N THR A 221 5.62 27.27 10.20
CA THR A 221 5.60 28.40 9.27
C THR A 221 6.31 28.01 7.97
N ASP A 222 7.46 27.34 8.06
CA ASP A 222 8.21 26.85 6.91
C ASP A 222 7.39 25.82 6.10
N VAL A 223 6.70 24.87 6.75
CA VAL A 223 5.83 23.90 6.07
C VAL A 223 4.68 24.57 5.33
N ARG A 224 4.02 25.56 5.93
CA ARG A 224 2.93 26.32 5.28
C ARG A 224 3.43 27.09 4.05
N GLU A 225 4.61 27.70 4.16
CA GLU A 225 5.23 28.38 3.03
C GLU A 225 5.57 27.42 1.89
N LEU A 226 6.16 26.24 2.19
CA LEU A 226 6.42 25.19 1.21
C LEU A 226 5.14 24.73 0.51
N LEU A 227 4.07 24.48 1.28
CA LEU A 227 2.77 24.09 0.74
C LEU A 227 2.14 25.19 -0.13
N ALA A 228 2.31 26.47 0.21
CA ALA A 228 1.88 27.59 -0.64
C ALA A 228 2.69 27.65 -1.94
N ARG A 229 4.02 27.43 -1.88
CA ARG A 229 4.90 27.38 -3.05
C ARG A 229 4.56 26.26 -4.05
N LEU A 230 3.92 25.17 -3.60
CA LEU A 230 3.41 24.12 -4.52
C LEU A 230 2.31 24.66 -5.44
N GLN A 231 1.48 25.57 -4.94
CA GLN A 231 0.35 26.12 -5.70
C GLN A 231 0.75 27.36 -6.52
N ILE A 232 1.71 28.14 -6.02
CA ILE A 232 2.09 29.47 -6.53
C ILE A 232 3.50 29.40 -7.14
N GLY A 233 3.71 30.16 -8.22
CA GLY A 233 5.02 30.36 -8.82
C GLY A 233 5.35 29.43 -9.99
N HIS A 234 6.57 29.59 -10.50
CA HIS A 234 7.08 28.88 -11.66
C HIS A 234 7.47 27.42 -11.35
N ALA A 235 7.64 26.62 -12.39
CA ALA A 235 7.99 25.20 -12.28
C ALA A 235 9.22 24.94 -11.38
N GLU A 236 10.24 25.81 -11.45
CA GLU A 236 11.46 25.71 -10.65
C GLU A 236 11.21 25.94 -9.15
N ALA A 237 10.37 26.93 -8.82
CA ALA A 237 9.97 27.20 -7.43
C ALA A 237 9.16 26.03 -6.84
N LYS A 238 8.25 25.45 -7.63
CA LYS A 238 7.48 24.25 -7.25
C LYS A 238 8.38 23.05 -7.04
N HIS A 239 9.42 22.88 -7.87
CA HIS A 239 10.40 21.80 -7.72
C HIS A 239 11.15 21.92 -6.37
N ARG A 240 11.66 23.13 -6.05
CA ARG A 240 12.32 23.37 -4.76
C ARG A 240 11.37 23.18 -3.57
N ALA A 241 10.10 23.55 -3.72
CA ALA A 241 9.10 23.34 -2.69
C ALA A 241 8.83 21.85 -2.43
N VAL A 242 8.83 21.01 -3.47
CA VAL A 242 8.71 19.55 -3.30
C VAL A 242 9.93 18.97 -2.58
N ASP A 243 11.15 19.49 -2.84
CA ASP A 243 12.35 19.06 -2.12
C ASP A 243 12.26 19.42 -0.64
N GLY A 244 11.95 20.66 -0.32
CA GLY A 244 11.77 21.07 1.07
C GLY A 244 10.64 20.32 1.78
N LEU A 245 9.57 19.96 1.05
CA LEU A 245 8.48 19.16 1.61
C LEU A 245 8.89 17.70 1.88
N LEU A 246 9.76 17.12 1.05
CA LEU A 246 10.33 15.80 1.31
C LEU A 246 11.21 15.80 2.57
N ASP A 247 11.98 16.84 2.78
CA ASP A 247 12.81 16.96 3.97
C ASP A 247 11.94 17.21 5.21
N ALA A 248 10.94 18.07 5.13
CA ALA A 248 9.98 18.31 6.20
C ALA A 248 9.19 17.04 6.59
N LEU A 249 8.80 16.20 5.61
CA LEU A 249 8.13 14.92 5.88
C LEU A 249 9.04 13.90 6.59
N ARG A 250 10.36 13.96 6.35
CA ARG A 250 11.34 13.10 7.05
C ARG A 250 11.59 13.53 8.48
N GLU A 251 11.53 14.84 8.74
CA GLU A 251 11.77 15.44 10.06
C GLU A 251 10.52 15.38 10.95
N ASP A 252 9.39 15.86 10.48
CA ASP A 252 8.11 15.86 11.22
C ASP A 252 6.91 15.66 10.29
N GLU A 253 6.60 14.41 10.02
CA GLU A 253 5.45 14.00 9.21
C GLU A 253 4.12 14.57 9.74
N LYS A 254 3.94 14.61 11.07
CA LYS A 254 2.69 15.08 11.69
C LYS A 254 2.43 16.55 11.45
N SER A 255 3.46 17.38 11.47
CA SER A 255 3.35 18.80 11.16
C SER A 255 2.88 19.02 9.72
N VAL A 256 3.48 18.31 8.76
CA VAL A 256 3.09 18.38 7.35
C VAL A 256 1.64 17.92 7.16
N LEU A 257 1.26 16.76 7.73
CA LEU A 257 -0.10 16.23 7.62
C LEU A 257 -1.15 17.19 8.20
N SER A 258 -0.84 17.85 9.31
CA SER A 258 -1.76 18.81 9.94
C SER A 258 -1.97 20.09 9.11
N ALA A 259 -0.98 20.47 8.30
CA ALA A 259 -1.03 21.65 7.44
C ALA A 259 -1.55 21.33 6.02
N LEU A 260 -1.67 20.05 5.67
CA LEU A 260 -2.03 19.62 4.33
C LEU A 260 -3.50 19.88 4.02
N GLY A 261 -3.76 20.68 3.00
CA GLY A 261 -5.13 20.97 2.51
C GLY A 261 -5.37 20.41 1.12
N ARG A 262 -6.65 20.41 0.68
CA ARG A 262 -7.06 19.93 -0.65
C ARG A 262 -6.27 20.55 -1.80
N GLY A 263 -6.09 21.88 -1.77
CA GLY A 263 -5.33 22.60 -2.80
C GLY A 263 -3.87 22.15 -2.93
N ASN A 264 -3.25 21.76 -1.82
CA ASN A 264 -1.88 21.25 -1.80
C ASN A 264 -1.79 19.86 -2.41
N VAL A 265 -2.74 18.98 -2.07
CA VAL A 265 -2.84 17.64 -2.67
C VAL A 265 -3.13 17.75 -4.16
N ALA A 266 -4.06 18.61 -4.59
CA ALA A 266 -4.33 18.87 -6.01
C ALA A 266 -3.07 19.33 -6.75
N ALA A 267 -2.28 20.25 -6.16
CA ALA A 267 -1.02 20.70 -6.75
C ALA A 267 0.01 19.56 -6.88
N LEU A 268 0.16 18.71 -5.86
CA LEU A 268 1.03 17.53 -5.91
C LEU A 268 0.58 16.53 -6.99
N VAL A 269 -0.73 16.27 -7.09
CA VAL A 269 -1.30 15.39 -8.13
C VAL A 269 -1.03 15.97 -9.54
N GLN A 270 -1.14 17.28 -9.73
CA GLN A 270 -0.78 17.92 -11.00
C GLN A 270 0.71 17.74 -11.33
N LEU A 271 1.61 17.79 -10.35
CA LEU A 271 3.05 17.57 -10.55
C LEU A 271 3.40 16.16 -11.03
N LEU A 272 2.54 15.16 -10.81
CA LEU A 272 2.70 13.82 -11.41
C LEU A 272 2.66 13.83 -12.94
N THR A 273 2.09 14.88 -13.54
CA THR A 273 2.00 15.05 -15.00
C THR A 273 3.02 16.09 -15.55
N ALA A 274 3.91 16.57 -14.71
CA ALA A 274 4.94 17.53 -15.12
C ALA A 274 5.83 16.98 -16.23
N THR A 275 6.34 17.85 -17.12
CA THR A 275 7.22 17.48 -18.21
C THR A 275 8.56 16.92 -17.72
N ALA A 276 9.11 17.50 -16.66
CA ALA A 276 10.38 17.08 -16.06
C ALA A 276 10.25 15.77 -15.27
N PRO A 277 10.96 14.69 -15.63
CA PRO A 277 10.89 13.39 -14.94
C PRO A 277 11.20 13.49 -13.45
N LYS A 278 12.23 14.23 -13.07
CA LYS A 278 12.63 14.43 -11.66
C LYS A 278 11.52 15.04 -10.80
N VAL A 279 10.72 15.96 -11.37
CA VAL A 279 9.57 16.56 -10.65
C VAL A 279 8.49 15.51 -10.39
N ARG A 280 8.18 14.68 -11.41
CA ARG A 280 7.22 13.58 -11.26
C ARG A 280 7.66 12.57 -10.19
N GLU A 281 8.95 12.19 -10.18
CA GLU A 281 9.52 11.28 -9.18
C GLU A 281 9.39 11.82 -7.75
N LYS A 282 9.76 13.08 -7.55
CA LYS A 282 9.68 13.70 -6.23
C LYS A 282 8.23 13.87 -5.76
N ALA A 283 7.34 14.31 -6.66
CA ALA A 283 5.90 14.37 -6.35
C ALA A 283 5.32 13.00 -5.99
N ALA A 284 5.68 11.96 -6.75
CA ALA A 284 5.28 10.58 -6.45
C ALA A 284 5.83 10.10 -5.10
N THR A 285 7.06 10.50 -4.74
CA THR A 285 7.67 10.17 -3.45
C THR A 285 6.92 10.84 -2.30
N VAL A 286 6.56 12.13 -2.44
CA VAL A 286 5.72 12.82 -1.44
C VAL A 286 4.38 12.13 -1.28
N LEU A 287 3.69 11.82 -2.39
CA LEU A 287 2.39 11.13 -2.35
C LEU A 287 2.49 9.72 -1.76
N CYS A 288 3.61 9.02 -1.99
CA CYS A 288 3.89 7.72 -1.39
C CYS A 288 3.98 7.82 0.14
N LEU A 289 4.75 8.77 0.66
CA LEU A 289 4.87 9.01 2.10
C LEU A 289 3.51 9.41 2.71
N LEU A 290 2.75 10.28 2.04
CA LEU A 290 1.41 10.66 2.49
C LEU A 290 0.44 9.46 2.52
N ALA A 291 0.52 8.56 1.54
CA ALA A 291 -0.30 7.35 1.53
C ALA A 291 0.12 6.34 2.61
N GLU A 292 1.40 6.30 2.99
CA GLU A 292 1.91 5.45 4.07
C GLU A 292 1.36 5.85 5.44
N SER A 293 1.07 7.13 5.66
CA SER A 293 0.46 7.62 6.89
C SER A 293 -0.98 7.13 7.13
N GLY A 294 -1.67 6.69 6.06
CA GLY A 294 -3.05 6.21 6.12
C GLY A 294 -4.12 7.29 6.38
N SER A 295 -3.73 8.57 6.49
CA SER A 295 -4.64 9.66 6.83
C SER A 295 -5.11 10.50 5.63
N CYS A 296 -4.47 10.36 4.48
CA CYS A 296 -4.68 11.20 3.29
C CYS A 296 -5.45 10.50 2.15
N GLU A 297 -5.88 9.25 2.31
CA GLU A 297 -6.53 8.46 1.25
C GLU A 297 -7.73 9.17 0.64
N GLY A 298 -8.63 9.70 1.47
CA GLY A 298 -9.81 10.45 1.03
C GLY A 298 -9.47 11.70 0.23
N LEU A 299 -8.42 12.43 0.64
CA LEU A 299 -7.93 13.62 -0.07
C LEU A 299 -7.32 13.25 -1.43
N LEU A 300 -6.49 12.21 -1.48
CA LEU A 300 -5.89 11.72 -2.73
C LEU A 300 -6.97 11.31 -3.74
N MET A 301 -8.00 10.64 -3.27
CA MET A 301 -9.13 10.23 -4.12
C MET A 301 -9.96 11.41 -4.61
N SER A 302 -10.27 12.39 -3.73
CA SER A 302 -11.06 13.56 -4.10
C SER A 302 -10.36 14.46 -5.12
N GLU A 303 -9.01 14.48 -5.11
CA GLU A 303 -8.20 15.26 -6.04
C GLU A 303 -7.76 14.44 -7.28
N GLY A 304 -8.32 13.24 -7.47
CA GLY A 304 -8.15 12.45 -8.68
C GLY A 304 -6.74 11.89 -8.87
N ALA A 305 -6.08 11.42 -7.81
CA ALA A 305 -4.72 10.91 -7.87
C ALA A 305 -4.56 9.61 -8.65
N LEU A 306 -5.61 8.76 -8.78
CA LEU A 306 -5.50 7.45 -9.40
C LEU A 306 -5.05 7.47 -10.87
N PRO A 307 -5.69 8.22 -11.80
CA PRO A 307 -5.28 8.19 -13.19
C PRO A 307 -3.82 8.60 -13.43
N PRO A 308 -3.29 9.68 -12.83
CA PRO A 308 -1.87 10.01 -13.01
C PRO A 308 -0.93 9.01 -12.34
N LEU A 309 -1.28 8.40 -11.19
CA LEU A 309 -0.48 7.34 -10.57
C LEU A 309 -0.44 6.08 -11.44
N ILE A 310 -1.56 5.66 -12.03
CA ILE A 310 -1.63 4.51 -12.94
C ILE A 310 -0.76 4.77 -14.18
N ARG A 311 -0.85 5.95 -14.79
CA ARG A 311 0.03 6.32 -15.92
C ARG A 311 1.51 6.34 -15.53
N LEU A 312 1.83 6.80 -14.33
CA LEU A 312 3.20 6.82 -13.85
C LEU A 312 3.74 5.40 -13.58
N ALA A 313 2.88 4.49 -13.11
CA ALA A 313 3.20 3.07 -12.97
C ALA A 313 3.44 2.40 -14.33
N GLU A 314 2.71 2.81 -15.37
CA GLU A 314 2.83 2.27 -16.73
C GLU A 314 4.09 2.76 -17.46
N SER A 315 4.32 4.07 -17.48
CA SER A 315 5.30 4.71 -18.37
C SER A 315 6.29 5.65 -17.67
N GLY A 316 6.36 5.60 -16.33
CA GLY A 316 7.29 6.42 -15.55
C GLY A 316 8.73 5.93 -15.61
N SER A 317 9.66 6.74 -15.05
CA SER A 317 11.03 6.31 -14.73
C SER A 317 10.99 5.21 -13.66
N LEU A 318 12.10 4.49 -13.47
CA LEU A 318 12.18 3.42 -12.45
C LEU A 318 11.72 3.89 -11.07
N VAL A 319 12.23 5.03 -10.60
CA VAL A 319 11.84 5.60 -9.30
C VAL A 319 10.36 6.04 -9.29
N GLY A 320 9.91 6.69 -10.36
CA GLY A 320 8.51 7.11 -10.50
C GLY A 320 7.54 5.93 -10.49
N ARG A 321 7.87 4.85 -11.21
CA ARG A 321 7.08 3.60 -11.24
C ARG A 321 7.04 2.95 -9.87
N GLU A 322 8.19 2.81 -9.19
CA GLU A 322 8.28 2.25 -7.84
C GLU A 322 7.35 3.01 -6.87
N LYS A 323 7.50 4.33 -6.78
CA LYS A 323 6.71 5.15 -5.85
C LYS A 323 5.22 5.14 -6.19
N ALA A 324 4.86 5.18 -7.48
CA ALA A 324 3.47 5.07 -7.91
C ALA A 324 2.86 3.71 -7.53
N VAL A 325 3.57 2.62 -7.73
CA VAL A 325 3.07 1.27 -7.41
C VAL A 325 2.94 1.05 -5.90
N ILE A 326 3.90 1.53 -5.09
CA ILE A 326 3.78 1.51 -3.63
C ILE A 326 2.56 2.32 -3.17
N THR A 327 2.36 3.50 -3.74
CA THR A 327 1.17 4.33 -3.45
C THR A 327 -0.12 3.58 -3.80
N LEU A 328 -0.20 2.97 -4.99
CA LEU A 328 -1.34 2.16 -5.40
C LEU A 328 -1.57 0.95 -4.48
N GLN A 329 -0.51 0.30 -4.01
CA GLN A 329 -0.60 -0.79 -3.03
C GLN A 329 -1.24 -0.31 -1.73
N ARG A 330 -0.84 0.84 -1.21
CA ARG A 330 -1.42 1.42 0.02
C ARG A 330 -2.88 1.79 -0.18
N LEU A 331 -3.18 2.52 -1.23
CA LEU A 331 -4.54 2.95 -1.56
C LEU A 331 -5.48 1.77 -1.81
N SER A 332 -4.99 0.68 -2.42
CA SER A 332 -5.79 -0.53 -2.71
C SER A 332 -6.26 -1.31 -1.47
N MET A 333 -5.80 -0.95 -0.27
CA MET A 333 -6.32 -1.52 0.99
C MET A 333 -7.79 -1.14 1.22
N SER A 334 -8.24 -0.01 0.69
CA SER A 334 -9.65 0.36 0.68
C SER A 334 -10.39 -0.37 -0.46
N PRO A 335 -11.49 -1.09 -0.17
CA PRO A 335 -12.27 -1.79 -1.20
C PRO A 335 -12.83 -0.86 -2.30
N ASP A 336 -13.19 0.37 -1.96
CA ASP A 336 -13.71 1.33 -2.92
C ASP A 336 -12.62 1.80 -3.87
N ILE A 337 -11.42 2.04 -3.36
CA ILE A 337 -10.26 2.41 -4.18
C ILE A 337 -9.80 1.22 -5.03
N ALA A 338 -9.84 0.00 -4.50
CA ALA A 338 -9.55 -1.21 -5.26
C ALA A 338 -10.47 -1.35 -6.48
N ARG A 339 -11.78 -1.09 -6.34
CA ARG A 339 -12.73 -1.05 -7.47
C ARG A 339 -12.38 0.07 -8.45
N ALA A 340 -12.03 1.26 -7.94
CA ALA A 340 -11.66 2.39 -8.78
C ALA A 340 -10.38 2.13 -9.59
N ILE A 341 -9.36 1.46 -9.01
CA ILE A 341 -8.14 1.06 -9.74
C ILE A 341 -8.51 0.16 -10.92
N VAL A 342 -9.39 -0.83 -10.74
CA VAL A 342 -9.87 -1.68 -11.83
C VAL A 342 -10.62 -0.86 -12.87
N GLY A 343 -11.52 0.03 -12.43
CA GLY A 343 -12.29 0.91 -13.32
C GLY A 343 -11.44 1.86 -14.17
N HIS A 344 -10.26 2.25 -13.68
CA HIS A 344 -9.28 3.07 -14.41
C HIS A 344 -8.22 2.25 -15.17
N SER A 345 -8.47 0.95 -15.40
CA SER A 345 -7.55 0.04 -16.10
C SER A 345 -6.17 -0.08 -15.45
N GLY A 346 -6.10 0.08 -14.11
CA GLY A 346 -4.86 0.00 -13.34
C GLY A 346 -4.30 -1.42 -13.17
N VAL A 347 -5.06 -2.46 -13.50
CA VAL A 347 -4.63 -3.86 -13.37
C VAL A 347 -3.47 -4.18 -14.31
N ARG A 348 -3.55 -3.74 -15.55
CA ARG A 348 -2.53 -4.03 -16.58
C ARG A 348 -1.16 -3.47 -16.21
N PRO A 349 -1.00 -2.19 -15.85
CA PRO A 349 0.27 -1.66 -15.37
C PRO A 349 0.83 -2.42 -14.16
N LEU A 350 -0.02 -2.86 -13.22
CA LEU A 350 0.42 -3.67 -12.07
C LEU A 350 0.93 -5.05 -12.50
N ILE A 351 0.28 -5.70 -13.47
CA ILE A 351 0.75 -6.96 -14.08
C ILE A 351 2.13 -6.77 -14.72
N ASP A 352 2.31 -5.72 -15.53
CA ASP A 352 3.55 -5.42 -16.22
C ASP A 352 4.69 -5.18 -15.21
N VAL A 353 4.41 -4.47 -14.09
CA VAL A 353 5.38 -4.29 -13.01
C VAL A 353 5.69 -5.59 -12.27
N CYS A 354 4.73 -6.48 -12.06
CA CYS A 354 4.99 -7.81 -11.50
C CYS A 354 5.97 -8.62 -12.35
N GLN A 355 5.97 -8.43 -13.68
CA GLN A 355 6.79 -9.20 -14.61
C GLN A 355 8.16 -8.56 -14.88
N THR A 356 8.24 -7.23 -14.92
CA THR A 356 9.41 -6.49 -15.40
C THR A 356 10.05 -5.57 -14.37
N GLY A 357 9.38 -5.35 -13.23
CA GLY A 357 9.84 -4.46 -12.17
C GLY A 357 11.02 -5.05 -11.38
N ASP A 358 11.72 -4.16 -10.66
CA ASP A 358 12.67 -4.58 -9.64
C ASP A 358 11.98 -5.30 -8.48
N SER A 359 12.74 -5.83 -7.54
CA SER A 359 12.21 -6.64 -6.43
C SER A 359 11.23 -5.87 -5.52
N ILE A 360 11.42 -4.57 -5.34
CA ILE A 360 10.56 -3.71 -4.51
C ILE A 360 9.25 -3.43 -5.27
N SER A 361 9.35 -2.97 -6.49
CA SER A 361 8.20 -2.69 -7.36
C SER A 361 7.37 -3.94 -7.63
N GLN A 362 8.02 -5.09 -7.88
CA GLN A 362 7.36 -6.39 -8.05
C GLN A 362 6.56 -6.78 -6.82
N SER A 363 7.15 -6.64 -5.62
CA SER A 363 6.47 -6.95 -4.36
C SER A 363 5.29 -6.00 -4.11
N ALA A 364 5.47 -4.70 -4.37
CA ALA A 364 4.40 -3.72 -4.21
C ALA A 364 3.24 -3.96 -5.19
N ALA A 365 3.53 -4.29 -6.45
CA ALA A 365 2.52 -4.62 -7.46
C ALA A 365 1.74 -5.89 -7.09
N ALA A 366 2.44 -6.94 -6.65
CA ALA A 366 1.81 -8.16 -6.16
C ALA A 366 0.91 -7.89 -4.95
N GLY A 367 1.37 -7.04 -4.02
CA GLY A 367 0.60 -6.59 -2.86
C GLY A 367 -0.66 -5.80 -3.26
N ALA A 368 -0.57 -4.93 -4.27
CA ALA A 368 -1.72 -4.21 -4.81
C ALA A 368 -2.75 -5.17 -5.43
N LEU A 369 -2.30 -6.09 -6.28
CA LEU A 369 -3.17 -7.11 -6.90
C LEU A 369 -3.81 -8.03 -5.85
N LYS A 370 -3.08 -8.40 -4.79
CA LYS A 370 -3.61 -9.14 -3.64
C LYS A 370 -4.72 -8.35 -2.95
N ASN A 371 -4.51 -7.06 -2.66
CA ASN A 371 -5.52 -6.21 -2.05
C ASN A 371 -6.78 -6.09 -2.92
N ILE A 372 -6.60 -5.85 -4.23
CA ILE A 372 -7.69 -5.75 -5.20
C ILE A 372 -8.47 -7.08 -5.25
N SER A 373 -7.78 -8.24 -5.25
CA SER A 373 -8.41 -9.56 -5.28
C SER A 373 -9.24 -9.88 -4.02
N ALA A 374 -9.03 -9.17 -2.92
CA ALA A 374 -9.86 -9.30 -1.73
C ALA A 374 -11.31 -8.88 -1.98
N VAL A 375 -11.55 -8.01 -2.96
CA VAL A 375 -12.88 -7.52 -3.38
C VAL A 375 -13.53 -8.56 -4.32
N PRO A 376 -14.63 -9.22 -3.93
CA PRO A 376 -15.20 -10.34 -4.71
C PRO A 376 -15.64 -9.96 -6.12
N GLU A 377 -16.18 -8.77 -6.29
CA GLU A 377 -16.81 -8.30 -7.53
C GLU A 377 -15.81 -8.13 -8.67
N VAL A 378 -14.55 -7.83 -8.37
CA VAL A 378 -13.51 -7.58 -9.39
C VAL A 378 -12.68 -8.80 -9.76
N ARG A 379 -12.85 -9.93 -9.06
CA ARG A 379 -12.01 -11.14 -9.25
C ARG A 379 -12.09 -11.72 -10.65
N GLN A 380 -13.28 -11.68 -11.25
CA GLN A 380 -13.45 -12.16 -12.61
C GLN A 380 -12.68 -11.29 -13.61
N ALA A 381 -12.75 -9.97 -13.48
CA ALA A 381 -11.98 -9.04 -14.30
C ALA A 381 -10.45 -9.23 -14.13
N LEU A 382 -9.99 -9.47 -12.89
CA LEU A 382 -8.57 -9.77 -12.63
C LEU A 382 -8.10 -11.04 -13.38
N ALA A 383 -8.92 -12.07 -13.40
CA ALA A 383 -8.59 -13.32 -14.11
C ALA A 383 -8.57 -13.13 -15.64
N GLU A 384 -9.49 -12.35 -16.17
CA GLU A 384 -9.56 -12.01 -17.60
C GLU A 384 -8.36 -11.18 -18.06
N GLU A 385 -7.82 -10.31 -17.20
CA GLU A 385 -6.57 -9.56 -17.43
C GLU A 385 -5.31 -10.43 -17.29
N GLY A 386 -5.43 -11.69 -16.85
CA GLY A 386 -4.30 -12.63 -16.76
C GLY A 386 -3.57 -12.64 -15.42
N VAL A 387 -4.13 -12.07 -14.35
CA VAL A 387 -3.53 -12.04 -13.00
C VAL A 387 -3.21 -13.45 -12.50
N VAL A 388 -4.03 -14.48 -12.82
CA VAL A 388 -3.78 -15.87 -12.42
C VAL A 388 -2.39 -16.34 -12.84
N ARG A 389 -2.04 -16.18 -14.12
CA ARG A 389 -0.73 -16.60 -14.66
C ARG A 389 0.43 -15.84 -14.01
N VAL A 390 0.25 -14.54 -13.80
CA VAL A 390 1.29 -13.70 -13.17
C VAL A 390 1.55 -14.13 -11.73
N MET A 391 0.49 -14.40 -10.95
CA MET A 391 0.64 -14.87 -9.56
C MET A 391 1.29 -16.27 -9.50
N ILE A 392 0.98 -17.17 -10.42
CA ILE A 392 1.63 -18.48 -10.51
C ILE A 392 3.12 -18.31 -10.82
N ASN A 393 3.48 -17.47 -11.78
CA ASN A 393 4.88 -17.18 -12.11
C ASN A 393 5.63 -16.59 -10.92
N LEU A 394 4.99 -15.71 -10.13
CA LEU A 394 5.60 -15.16 -8.92
C LEU A 394 5.81 -16.20 -7.83
N LEU A 395 4.93 -17.19 -7.69
CA LEU A 395 5.15 -18.31 -6.76
C LEU A 395 6.41 -19.11 -7.14
N ASP A 396 6.59 -19.37 -8.44
CA ASP A 396 7.67 -20.22 -8.95
C ASP A 396 9.00 -19.46 -8.98
N SER A 397 9.02 -18.27 -9.53
CA SER A 397 10.24 -17.52 -9.86
C SER A 397 10.47 -16.22 -9.07
N GLY A 398 9.53 -15.80 -8.21
CA GLY A 398 9.66 -14.58 -7.44
C GLY A 398 10.92 -14.59 -6.54
N VAL A 399 11.70 -13.51 -6.58
CA VAL A 399 12.95 -13.40 -5.82
C VAL A 399 12.69 -13.02 -4.37
N VAL A 400 11.70 -12.17 -4.13
CA VAL A 400 11.35 -11.66 -2.80
C VAL A 400 10.28 -12.54 -2.16
N LEU A 401 10.51 -12.93 -0.90
CA LEU A 401 9.55 -13.75 -0.15
C LEU A 401 8.17 -13.10 -0.06
N GLY A 402 8.11 -11.78 0.18
CA GLY A 402 6.85 -11.03 0.25
C GLY A 402 6.03 -11.09 -1.04
N SER A 403 6.67 -11.08 -2.23
CA SER A 403 5.94 -11.22 -3.50
C SER A 403 5.32 -12.60 -3.65
N LYS A 404 6.00 -13.66 -3.19
CA LYS A 404 5.44 -15.03 -3.17
C LYS A 404 4.26 -15.16 -2.20
N GLU A 405 4.35 -14.56 -1.02
CA GLU A 405 3.25 -14.53 -0.05
C GLU A 405 2.02 -13.80 -0.62
N TYR A 406 2.20 -12.62 -1.20
CA TYR A 406 1.12 -11.87 -1.85
C TYR A 406 0.51 -12.65 -3.02
N ALA A 407 1.32 -13.35 -3.80
CA ALA A 407 0.84 -14.21 -4.87
C ALA A 407 -0.04 -15.36 -4.34
N ALA A 408 0.40 -16.03 -3.26
CA ALA A 408 -0.39 -17.08 -2.61
C ALA A 408 -1.71 -16.56 -2.04
N GLU A 409 -1.71 -15.39 -1.39
CA GLU A 409 -2.91 -14.73 -0.89
C GLU A 409 -3.86 -14.30 -2.03
N CYS A 410 -3.33 -13.77 -3.12
CA CYS A 410 -4.11 -13.41 -4.30
C CYS A 410 -4.80 -14.65 -4.89
N LEU A 411 -4.08 -15.76 -5.07
CA LEU A 411 -4.64 -17.02 -5.55
C LEU A 411 -5.67 -17.59 -4.57
N GLN A 412 -5.46 -17.48 -3.25
CA GLN A 412 -6.47 -17.83 -2.25
C GLN A 412 -7.76 -17.03 -2.46
N ASN A 413 -7.67 -15.72 -2.66
CA ASN A 413 -8.81 -14.84 -2.89
C ASN A 413 -9.55 -15.22 -4.18
N LEU A 414 -8.84 -15.37 -5.29
CA LEU A 414 -9.40 -15.74 -6.59
C LEU A 414 -10.12 -17.08 -6.53
N THR A 415 -9.50 -18.09 -5.91
CA THR A 415 -10.07 -19.45 -5.81
C THR A 415 -11.24 -19.56 -4.85
N SER A 416 -11.46 -18.57 -3.97
CA SER A 416 -12.57 -18.57 -3.01
C SER A 416 -13.93 -18.26 -3.65
N SER A 417 -13.97 -17.69 -4.86
CA SER A 417 -15.20 -17.17 -5.48
C SER A 417 -16.05 -18.23 -6.15
N ASN A 418 -15.63 -18.75 -7.29
CA ASN A 418 -16.44 -19.63 -8.12
C ASN A 418 -15.62 -20.75 -8.76
N ASP A 419 -16.31 -21.73 -9.36
CA ASP A 419 -15.67 -22.90 -9.97
C ASP A 419 -14.90 -22.54 -11.24
N ASN A 420 -15.27 -21.48 -11.97
CA ASN A 420 -14.55 -21.06 -13.16
C ASN A 420 -13.16 -20.56 -12.81
N LEU A 421 -13.04 -19.73 -11.77
CA LEU A 421 -11.74 -19.25 -11.28
C LEU A 421 -10.89 -20.38 -10.73
N ARG A 422 -11.48 -21.35 -10.00
CA ARG A 422 -10.77 -22.56 -9.54
C ARG A 422 -10.20 -23.35 -10.71
N ARG A 423 -11.01 -23.60 -11.75
CA ARG A 423 -10.56 -24.31 -12.96
C ARG A 423 -9.48 -23.51 -13.70
N ALA A 424 -9.61 -22.19 -13.81
CA ALA A 424 -8.58 -21.35 -14.42
C ALA A 424 -7.23 -21.51 -13.71
N VAL A 425 -7.20 -21.46 -12.37
CA VAL A 425 -5.96 -21.65 -11.60
C VAL A 425 -5.40 -23.08 -11.78
N VAL A 426 -6.24 -24.11 -11.83
CA VAL A 426 -5.80 -25.49 -12.07
C VAL A 426 -5.21 -25.65 -13.46
N ASN A 427 -5.88 -25.11 -14.49
CA ASN A 427 -5.46 -25.20 -15.89
C ASN A 427 -4.13 -24.48 -16.16
N GLU A 428 -3.89 -23.37 -15.48
CA GLU A 428 -2.61 -22.62 -15.56
C GLU A 428 -1.48 -23.26 -14.73
N GLY A 429 -1.73 -24.43 -14.11
CA GLY A 429 -0.71 -25.17 -13.35
C GLY A 429 -0.57 -24.74 -11.90
N GLY A 430 -1.40 -23.84 -11.39
CA GLY A 430 -1.30 -23.24 -10.05
C GLY A 430 -1.33 -24.25 -8.90
N LEU A 431 -1.94 -25.43 -9.10
CA LEU A 431 -1.90 -26.50 -8.10
C LEU A 431 -0.46 -26.98 -7.82
N ARG A 432 0.36 -27.16 -8.86
CA ARG A 432 1.76 -27.59 -8.71
C ARG A 432 2.61 -26.51 -8.02
N SER A 433 2.44 -25.26 -8.43
CA SER A 433 3.17 -24.13 -7.86
C SER A 433 2.82 -23.91 -6.38
N LEU A 434 1.53 -24.04 -6.00
CA LEU A 434 1.11 -23.99 -4.60
C LEU A 434 1.69 -25.14 -3.77
N LEU A 435 1.75 -26.35 -4.33
CA LEU A 435 2.34 -27.50 -3.64
C LEU A 435 3.86 -27.32 -3.47
N ALA A 436 4.56 -26.83 -4.48
CA ALA A 436 5.99 -26.50 -4.39
C ALA A 436 6.26 -25.40 -3.33
N TYR A 437 5.37 -24.41 -3.23
CA TYR A 437 5.45 -23.39 -2.18
C TYR A 437 5.26 -24.02 -0.78
N ILE A 438 4.31 -24.93 -0.61
CA ILE A 438 4.04 -25.61 0.67
C ILE A 438 5.22 -26.46 1.11
N ASP A 439 5.99 -27.02 0.18
CA ASP A 439 7.20 -27.80 0.49
C ASP A 439 8.37 -26.91 0.98
N GLY A 440 8.26 -25.58 0.82
CA GLY A 440 9.26 -24.60 1.25
C GLY A 440 9.13 -24.19 2.73
N PRO A 441 10.08 -23.35 3.22
CA PRO A 441 10.11 -22.90 4.62
C PRO A 441 9.17 -21.72 4.92
N LEU A 442 8.39 -21.27 3.94
CA LEU A 442 7.58 -20.06 4.03
C LEU A 442 6.23 -20.28 4.74
N PRO A 443 5.53 -19.19 5.16
CA PRO A 443 4.20 -19.30 5.74
C PRO A 443 3.23 -20.04 4.84
N GLN A 444 2.63 -21.10 5.36
CA GLN A 444 1.84 -22.04 4.56
C GLN A 444 0.33 -21.77 4.59
N GLU A 445 -0.12 -20.76 5.33
CA GLU A 445 -1.55 -20.53 5.56
C GLU A 445 -2.32 -20.25 4.26
N SER A 446 -1.86 -19.27 3.49
CA SER A 446 -2.52 -18.85 2.25
C SER A 446 -2.45 -19.89 1.13
N PRO A 447 -1.30 -20.55 0.86
CA PRO A 447 -1.24 -21.58 -0.17
C PRO A 447 -2.08 -22.80 0.20
N VAL A 448 -2.13 -23.21 1.48
CA VAL A 448 -3.00 -24.32 1.92
C VAL A 448 -4.48 -23.92 1.85
N ALA A 449 -4.82 -22.66 2.14
CA ALA A 449 -6.18 -22.18 1.97
C ALA A 449 -6.60 -22.11 0.48
N ALA A 450 -5.69 -21.73 -0.42
CA ALA A 450 -5.91 -21.83 -1.87
C ALA A 450 -6.09 -23.30 -2.29
N LEU A 451 -5.22 -24.18 -1.83
CA LEU A 451 -5.33 -25.64 -2.07
C LEU A 451 -6.69 -26.19 -1.60
N ARG A 452 -7.13 -25.85 -0.39
CA ARG A 452 -8.47 -26.20 0.14
C ARG A 452 -9.59 -25.78 -0.83
N ASN A 453 -9.46 -24.65 -1.50
CA ASN A 453 -10.45 -24.19 -2.47
C ASN A 453 -10.38 -24.99 -3.78
N LEU A 454 -9.19 -25.42 -4.20
CA LEU A 454 -8.94 -26.11 -5.46
C LEU A 454 -9.27 -27.62 -5.43
N VAL A 455 -9.17 -28.29 -4.27
CA VAL A 455 -9.33 -29.76 -4.17
C VAL A 455 -10.67 -30.29 -4.69
N THR A 456 -11.69 -29.44 -4.77
CA THR A 456 -13.00 -29.81 -5.35
C THR A 456 -13.05 -29.68 -6.88
N ALA A 457 -12.09 -28.99 -7.48
CA ALA A 457 -11.98 -28.79 -8.93
C ALA A 457 -10.99 -29.78 -9.58
N VAL A 458 -10.40 -30.69 -8.79
CA VAL A 458 -9.36 -31.63 -9.21
C VAL A 458 -9.85 -33.07 -8.98
N SER A 459 -9.50 -34.00 -9.87
CA SER A 459 -9.85 -35.39 -9.73
C SER A 459 -9.10 -36.04 -8.56
N SER A 460 -9.70 -37.09 -7.95
CA SER A 460 -9.06 -37.84 -6.87
C SER A 460 -7.71 -38.42 -7.30
N ASP A 461 -7.61 -38.94 -8.52
CA ASP A 461 -6.38 -39.53 -9.07
C ASP A 461 -5.26 -38.48 -9.19
N SER A 462 -5.60 -37.25 -9.62
CA SER A 462 -4.66 -36.14 -9.67
C SER A 462 -4.20 -35.71 -8.27
N LEU A 463 -5.09 -35.71 -7.27
CA LEU A 463 -4.72 -35.39 -5.87
C LEU A 463 -3.75 -36.44 -5.30
N VAL A 464 -3.94 -37.72 -5.65
CA VAL A 464 -3.05 -38.83 -5.24
C VAL A 464 -1.71 -38.73 -5.97
N SER A 465 -1.72 -38.59 -7.30
CA SER A 465 -0.49 -38.51 -8.11
C SER A 465 0.40 -37.32 -7.76
N LEU A 466 -0.18 -36.21 -7.35
CA LEU A 466 0.52 -35.00 -6.89
C LEU A 466 0.92 -35.06 -5.40
N CYS A 467 0.71 -36.18 -4.73
CA CYS A 467 1.06 -36.40 -3.32
C CYS A 467 0.51 -35.29 -2.39
N VAL A 468 -0.75 -34.87 -2.58
CA VAL A 468 -1.38 -33.80 -1.79
C VAL A 468 -1.53 -34.20 -0.32
N LEU A 469 -1.91 -35.44 -0.03
CA LEU A 469 -2.12 -35.92 1.34
C LEU A 469 -0.87 -35.89 2.22
N PRO A 470 0.31 -36.39 1.79
CA PRO A 470 1.54 -36.28 2.58
C PRO A 470 1.87 -34.81 2.97
N ARG A 471 1.66 -33.85 2.07
CA ARG A 471 1.89 -32.43 2.34
C ARG A 471 0.89 -31.87 3.36
N LEU A 472 -0.39 -32.22 3.25
CA LEU A 472 -1.39 -31.83 4.25
C LEU A 472 -1.10 -32.45 5.62
N VAL A 473 -0.57 -33.67 5.69
CA VAL A 473 -0.11 -34.31 6.93
C VAL A 473 1.06 -33.54 7.54
N HIS A 474 2.03 -33.14 6.71
CA HIS A 474 3.14 -32.31 7.17
C HIS A 474 2.63 -30.97 7.74
N VAL A 475 1.75 -30.27 7.03
CA VAL A 475 1.14 -29.03 7.52
C VAL A 475 0.35 -29.21 8.81
N LEU A 476 -0.43 -30.31 8.95
CA LEU A 476 -1.14 -30.62 10.20
C LEU A 476 -0.21 -30.87 11.37
N ARG A 477 0.99 -31.40 11.12
CA ARG A 477 1.98 -31.71 12.15
C ARG A 477 2.73 -30.47 12.61
N ASP A 478 3.24 -29.69 11.67
CA ASP A 478 4.28 -28.70 11.88
C ASP A 478 3.88 -27.26 11.50
N GLY A 479 2.74 -27.08 10.82
CA GLY A 479 2.25 -25.78 10.36
C GLY A 479 1.71 -24.88 11.46
N SER A 480 1.51 -23.59 11.14
CA SER A 480 0.79 -22.64 12.00
C SER A 480 -0.66 -23.10 12.25
N VAL A 481 -1.29 -22.57 13.30
CA VAL A 481 -2.70 -22.92 13.62
C VAL A 481 -3.64 -22.60 12.44
N GLY A 482 -3.38 -21.50 11.70
CA GLY A 482 -4.13 -21.15 10.51
C GLY A 482 -3.90 -22.12 9.35
N ALA A 483 -2.66 -22.55 9.12
CA ALA A 483 -2.31 -23.56 8.13
C ALA A 483 -2.92 -24.92 8.49
N GLN A 484 -2.84 -25.34 9.76
CA GLN A 484 -3.47 -26.59 10.25
C GLN A 484 -4.99 -26.58 10.05
N GLN A 485 -5.64 -25.44 10.33
CA GLN A 485 -7.06 -25.23 10.08
C GLN A 485 -7.40 -25.40 8.58
N ALA A 486 -6.63 -24.75 7.71
CA ALA A 486 -6.83 -24.83 6.27
C ALA A 486 -6.62 -26.27 5.75
N ALA A 487 -5.61 -26.98 6.27
CA ALA A 487 -5.32 -28.38 5.96
C ALA A 487 -6.45 -29.31 6.43
N ALA A 488 -6.96 -29.14 7.66
CA ALA A 488 -8.09 -29.92 8.16
C ALA A 488 -9.35 -29.72 7.29
N ALA A 489 -9.62 -28.47 6.88
CA ALA A 489 -10.73 -28.18 5.99
C ALA A 489 -10.53 -28.75 4.56
N ALA A 490 -9.29 -28.77 4.05
CA ALA A 490 -8.94 -29.42 2.79
C ALA A 490 -9.18 -30.94 2.87
N ILE A 491 -8.70 -31.59 3.93
CA ILE A 491 -8.91 -33.02 4.19
C ILE A 491 -10.41 -33.33 4.26
N CYS A 492 -11.22 -32.53 4.92
CA CYS A 492 -12.66 -32.69 4.95
C CYS A 492 -13.28 -32.72 3.55
N LYS A 493 -12.85 -31.78 2.67
CA LYS A 493 -13.33 -31.72 1.28
C LYS A 493 -12.84 -32.89 0.43
N ILE A 494 -11.59 -33.29 0.58
CA ILE A 494 -11.00 -34.46 -0.11
C ILE A 494 -11.73 -35.75 0.29
N SER A 495 -12.17 -35.88 1.54
CA SER A 495 -12.86 -37.03 2.11
C SER A 495 -14.31 -37.18 1.61
N SER A 496 -14.56 -36.98 0.31
CA SER A 496 -15.89 -37.11 -0.30
C SER A 496 -16.25 -38.57 -0.61
N SER A 497 -15.32 -39.40 -1.10
CA SER A 497 -15.49 -40.79 -1.43
C SER A 497 -14.97 -41.74 -0.34
N ALA A 498 -15.41 -42.98 -0.34
CA ALA A 498 -14.93 -44.03 0.59
C ALA A 498 -13.42 -44.28 0.40
N GLU A 499 -12.95 -44.25 -0.85
CA GLU A 499 -11.55 -44.44 -1.19
C GLU A 499 -10.67 -43.31 -0.64
N MET A 500 -11.07 -42.07 -0.84
CA MET A 500 -10.31 -40.91 -0.29
C MET A 500 -10.31 -40.95 1.24
N LYS A 501 -11.42 -41.33 1.90
CA LYS A 501 -11.44 -41.51 3.36
C LYS A 501 -10.46 -42.61 3.82
N ARG A 502 -10.33 -43.70 3.06
CA ARG A 502 -9.35 -44.76 3.31
C ARG A 502 -7.93 -44.18 3.25
N LEU A 503 -7.59 -43.53 2.15
CA LEU A 503 -6.27 -42.96 1.94
C LEU A 503 -5.91 -41.92 3.03
N VAL A 504 -6.84 -41.06 3.40
CA VAL A 504 -6.64 -40.06 4.49
C VAL A 504 -6.33 -40.76 5.82
N GLY A 505 -7.02 -41.87 6.13
CA GLY A 505 -6.76 -42.69 7.33
C GLY A 505 -5.37 -43.31 7.29
N GLU A 506 -5.02 -43.96 6.18
CA GLU A 506 -3.74 -44.64 5.96
C GLU A 506 -2.54 -43.70 6.04
N HIS A 507 -2.69 -42.43 5.63
CA HIS A 507 -1.66 -41.39 5.77
C HIS A 507 -1.53 -40.81 7.19
N GLY A 508 -2.27 -41.33 8.18
CA GLY A 508 -2.13 -40.92 9.58
C GLY A 508 -2.69 -39.55 9.93
N CYS A 509 -3.67 -39.05 9.18
CA CYS A 509 -4.30 -37.76 9.46
C CYS A 509 -5.12 -37.76 10.77
N ILE A 510 -5.67 -38.90 11.17
CA ILE A 510 -6.62 -39.01 12.30
C ILE A 510 -6.03 -38.52 13.63
N PRO A 511 -4.85 -38.98 14.10
CA PRO A 511 -4.27 -38.49 15.36
C PRO A 511 -3.99 -36.99 15.34
N LEU A 512 -3.59 -36.45 14.18
CA LEU A 512 -3.29 -35.02 14.03
C LEU A 512 -4.57 -34.15 14.08
N LEU A 513 -5.65 -34.63 13.46
CA LEU A 513 -6.96 -33.99 13.54
C LEU A 513 -7.52 -34.02 14.98
N VAL A 514 -7.34 -35.15 15.69
CA VAL A 514 -7.76 -35.28 17.11
C VAL A 514 -6.97 -34.32 17.99
N ARG A 515 -5.67 -34.16 17.76
CA ARG A 515 -4.83 -33.14 18.44
C ARG A 515 -5.33 -31.71 18.16
N LEU A 516 -5.73 -31.43 16.92
CA LEU A 516 -6.22 -30.10 16.54
C LEU A 516 -7.57 -29.72 17.20
N LEU A 517 -8.34 -30.71 17.71
CA LEU A 517 -9.54 -30.43 18.53
C LEU A 517 -9.22 -29.69 19.82
N GLU A 518 -7.96 -29.73 20.31
CA GLU A 518 -7.47 -29.01 21.49
C GLU A 518 -6.99 -27.58 21.17
N ALA A 519 -7.01 -27.14 19.91
CA ALA A 519 -6.51 -25.84 19.51
C ALA A 519 -7.23 -24.67 20.22
N LYS A 520 -6.52 -23.58 20.48
CA LYS A 520 -7.11 -22.37 21.06
C LYS A 520 -8.12 -21.70 20.10
N SER A 521 -7.92 -21.82 18.79
CA SER A 521 -8.80 -21.24 17.76
C SER A 521 -10.09 -22.06 17.62
N ASN A 522 -11.23 -21.39 17.79
CA ASN A 522 -12.56 -22.01 17.56
C ASN A 522 -12.71 -22.51 16.13
N VAL A 523 -12.18 -21.78 15.15
CA VAL A 523 -12.28 -22.12 13.72
C VAL A 523 -11.43 -23.35 13.41
N ALA A 524 -10.24 -23.47 14.01
CA ALA A 524 -9.40 -24.66 13.88
C ALA A 524 -10.08 -25.91 14.49
N ARG A 525 -10.68 -25.78 15.69
CA ARG A 525 -11.46 -26.85 16.32
C ARG A 525 -12.66 -27.26 15.48
N GLU A 526 -13.36 -26.31 14.88
CA GLU A 526 -14.49 -26.61 13.99
C GLU A 526 -14.03 -27.38 12.75
N ALA A 527 -12.98 -26.92 12.07
CA ALA A 527 -12.43 -27.59 10.89
C ALA A 527 -11.98 -29.03 11.21
N ALA A 528 -11.31 -29.23 12.35
CA ALA A 528 -10.89 -30.54 12.82
C ALA A 528 -12.10 -31.44 13.12
N ALA A 529 -13.10 -30.94 13.86
CA ALA A 529 -14.31 -31.71 14.20
C ALA A 529 -15.12 -32.08 12.94
N GLN A 530 -15.18 -31.17 11.95
CA GLN A 530 -15.82 -31.46 10.66
C GLN A 530 -15.09 -32.54 9.88
N ALA A 531 -13.75 -32.48 9.82
CA ALA A 531 -12.93 -33.51 9.16
C ALA A 531 -13.07 -34.86 9.84
N VAL A 532 -13.00 -34.93 11.17
CA VAL A 532 -13.22 -36.16 11.95
C VAL A 532 -14.61 -36.73 11.68
N ALA A 533 -15.65 -35.90 11.67
CA ALA A 533 -17.03 -36.32 11.38
C ALA A 533 -17.16 -36.92 9.96
N SER A 534 -16.52 -36.32 8.96
CA SER A 534 -16.48 -36.86 7.59
C SER A 534 -15.79 -38.22 7.52
N LEU A 535 -14.64 -38.35 8.19
CA LEU A 535 -13.84 -39.60 8.19
C LEU A 535 -14.54 -40.75 8.90
N MET A 536 -15.38 -40.48 9.90
CA MET A 536 -16.18 -41.51 10.60
C MET A 536 -17.18 -42.24 9.69
N GLY A 537 -17.49 -41.70 8.52
CA GLY A 537 -18.31 -42.41 7.51
C GLY A 537 -17.63 -43.63 6.88
N TYR A 538 -16.32 -43.84 7.14
CA TYR A 538 -15.60 -45.07 6.72
C TYR A 538 -15.28 -45.93 7.94
N PRO A 539 -15.77 -47.19 7.98
CA PRO A 539 -15.71 -48.03 9.19
C PRO A 539 -14.31 -48.24 9.79
N PRO A 540 -13.23 -48.45 9.00
CA PRO A 540 -11.87 -48.53 9.55
C PRO A 540 -11.45 -47.25 10.30
N ASN A 541 -11.65 -46.06 9.71
CA ASN A 541 -11.34 -44.79 10.34
C ASN A 541 -12.14 -44.58 11.64
N ALA A 542 -13.43 -44.97 11.63
CA ALA A 542 -14.25 -44.92 12.84
C ALA A 542 -13.71 -45.84 13.95
N ARG A 543 -13.08 -46.97 13.60
CA ARG A 543 -12.42 -47.87 14.57
C ARG A 543 -11.16 -47.18 15.16
N ASP A 544 -10.37 -46.51 14.34
CA ASP A 544 -9.14 -45.86 14.78
C ASP A 544 -9.45 -44.62 15.65
N ILE A 545 -10.44 -43.81 15.27
CA ILE A 545 -10.95 -42.70 16.10
C ILE A 545 -11.47 -43.21 17.45
N LYS A 546 -12.12 -44.37 17.48
CA LYS A 546 -12.63 -45.01 18.69
C LYS A 546 -11.52 -45.56 19.59
N LYS A 547 -10.40 -46.03 19.02
CA LYS A 547 -9.23 -46.50 19.76
C LYS A 547 -8.41 -45.38 20.37
N ASP A 548 -8.39 -44.23 19.72
CA ASP A 548 -7.65 -43.04 20.19
C ASP A 548 -8.21 -42.55 21.53
N GLU A 549 -7.34 -42.41 22.52
CA GLU A 549 -7.72 -42.09 23.90
C GLU A 549 -8.20 -40.65 24.09
N LYS A 550 -7.72 -39.74 23.26
CA LYS A 550 -8.07 -38.30 23.32
C LYS A 550 -9.31 -37.94 22.53
N SER A 551 -9.74 -38.77 21.58
CA SER A 551 -10.88 -38.50 20.69
C SER A 551 -12.16 -38.18 21.45
N VAL A 552 -12.56 -39.02 22.40
CA VAL A 552 -13.80 -38.85 23.16
C VAL A 552 -13.71 -37.67 24.12
N PRO A 553 -12.65 -37.51 24.95
CA PRO A 553 -12.49 -36.35 25.83
C PRO A 553 -12.53 -35.02 25.05
N ASN A 554 -11.78 -34.89 23.96
CA ASN A 554 -11.70 -33.65 23.18
C ASN A 554 -13.05 -33.32 22.52
N LEU A 555 -13.75 -34.30 21.97
CA LEU A 555 -15.10 -34.12 21.41
C LEU A 555 -16.12 -33.71 22.49
N VAL A 556 -15.99 -34.23 23.72
CA VAL A 556 -16.88 -33.81 24.84
C VAL A 556 -16.61 -32.37 25.23
N GLN A 557 -15.38 -31.90 25.27
CA GLN A 557 -15.06 -30.49 25.53
C GLN A 557 -15.69 -29.56 24.49
N LEU A 558 -15.80 -30.00 23.22
CA LEU A 558 -16.46 -29.24 22.16
C LEU A 558 -18.00 -29.18 22.30
N LEU A 559 -18.59 -29.81 23.31
CA LEU A 559 -20.03 -29.64 23.65
C LEU A 559 -20.32 -28.38 24.44
N ASP A 560 -19.32 -27.55 24.75
CA ASP A 560 -19.53 -26.27 25.44
C ASP A 560 -20.66 -25.47 24.77
N PRO A 561 -21.71 -25.05 25.54
CA PRO A 561 -22.89 -24.38 25.01
C PRO A 561 -22.65 -22.91 24.63
N SER A 562 -21.42 -22.40 24.72
CA SER A 562 -21.05 -21.05 24.31
C SER A 562 -21.53 -20.74 22.87
N PRO A 563 -22.10 -19.55 22.61
CA PRO A 563 -22.59 -19.17 21.29
C PRO A 563 -21.45 -19.14 20.23
N HIS A 564 -20.24 -18.85 20.65
CA HIS A 564 -19.06 -18.80 19.76
C HIS A 564 -18.49 -20.18 19.42
N ASN A 565 -18.96 -21.24 20.05
CA ASN A 565 -18.53 -22.60 19.75
C ASN A 565 -19.34 -23.19 18.58
N THR A 566 -18.85 -23.06 17.37
CA THR A 566 -19.49 -23.56 16.15
C THR A 566 -19.20 -25.06 15.92
N ALA A 567 -18.18 -25.61 16.58
CA ALA A 567 -17.76 -27.01 16.46
C ALA A 567 -18.77 -28.02 17.06
N LYS A 568 -19.64 -27.57 17.99
CA LYS A 568 -20.54 -28.43 18.77
C LYS A 568 -21.43 -29.34 17.91
N LYS A 569 -21.91 -28.90 16.75
CA LYS A 569 -22.74 -29.71 15.84
C LYS A 569 -21.98 -30.92 15.29
N TYR A 570 -20.72 -30.76 14.94
CA TYR A 570 -19.86 -31.87 14.44
C TYR A 570 -19.45 -32.79 15.59
N ALA A 571 -19.14 -32.23 16.77
CA ALA A 571 -18.86 -33.03 17.98
C ALA A 571 -20.02 -33.92 18.35
N ILE A 572 -21.27 -33.42 18.35
CA ILE A 572 -22.48 -34.21 18.61
C ILE A 572 -22.60 -35.35 17.59
N SER A 573 -22.39 -35.10 16.30
CA SER A 573 -22.44 -36.10 15.24
C SER A 573 -21.42 -37.20 15.47
N CYS A 574 -20.16 -36.86 15.79
CA CYS A 574 -19.10 -37.80 16.11
C CYS A 574 -19.47 -38.66 17.34
N LEU A 575 -19.89 -38.00 18.44
CA LEU A 575 -20.24 -38.67 19.68
C LEU A 575 -21.48 -39.56 19.55
N LEU A 576 -22.46 -39.20 18.71
CA LEU A 576 -23.59 -40.07 18.37
C LEU A 576 -23.15 -41.39 17.71
N SER A 577 -22.19 -41.31 16.81
CA SER A 577 -21.63 -42.50 16.15
C SER A 577 -20.80 -43.34 17.13
N LEU A 578 -19.98 -42.70 17.98
CA LEU A 578 -19.18 -43.37 19.02
C LEU A 578 -20.02 -43.95 20.16
N SER A 579 -21.25 -43.45 20.36
CA SER A 579 -22.16 -43.93 21.43
C SER A 579 -22.64 -45.36 21.25
N ALA A 580 -22.38 -46.02 20.13
CA ALA A 580 -22.59 -47.46 19.97
C ALA A 580 -21.63 -48.29 20.87
N SER A 581 -20.48 -47.75 21.26
CA SER A 581 -19.48 -48.45 22.09
C SER A 581 -19.74 -48.23 23.58
N LYS A 582 -19.73 -49.29 24.36
CA LYS A 582 -19.82 -49.24 25.82
C LYS A 582 -18.65 -48.44 26.45
N ARG A 583 -17.40 -48.63 25.92
CA ARG A 583 -16.20 -47.88 26.36
C ARG A 583 -16.39 -46.40 26.12
N CYS A 584 -16.76 -46.00 24.92
CA CYS A 584 -16.92 -44.56 24.57
C CYS A 584 -18.05 -43.93 25.40
N LYS A 585 -19.18 -44.61 25.64
CA LYS A 585 -20.25 -44.12 26.52
C LYS A 585 -19.75 -43.82 27.94
N LYS A 586 -18.95 -44.74 28.52
CA LYS A 586 -18.38 -44.53 29.86
C LYS A 586 -17.48 -43.30 29.86
N LEU A 587 -16.62 -43.14 28.84
CA LEU A 587 -15.75 -41.97 28.72
C LEU A 587 -16.55 -40.66 28.52
N MET A 588 -17.60 -40.66 27.71
CA MET A 588 -18.48 -39.48 27.56
C MET A 588 -19.09 -39.05 28.91
N ILE A 589 -19.59 -40.03 29.67
CA ILE A 589 -20.21 -39.76 30.98
C ILE A 589 -19.16 -39.27 31.98
N SER A 590 -17.98 -39.91 32.05
CA SER A 590 -16.91 -39.52 33.00
C SER A 590 -16.35 -38.12 32.70
N HIS A 591 -16.35 -37.66 31.43
CA HIS A 591 -15.96 -36.32 31.03
C HIS A 591 -17.09 -35.27 31.03
N GLY A 592 -18.26 -35.60 31.65
CA GLY A 592 -19.33 -34.63 31.90
C GLY A 592 -20.25 -34.32 30.72
N ALA A 593 -20.27 -35.13 29.67
CA ALA A 593 -21.10 -34.91 28.48
C ALA A 593 -22.58 -34.66 28.80
N ILE A 594 -23.16 -35.32 29.83
CA ILE A 594 -24.57 -35.19 30.21
C ILE A 594 -24.89 -33.71 30.58
N GLY A 595 -24.02 -33.05 31.35
CA GLY A 595 -24.23 -31.67 31.76
C GLY A 595 -24.25 -30.68 30.59
N TYR A 596 -23.35 -30.88 29.63
CA TYR A 596 -23.34 -30.06 28.40
C TYR A 596 -24.56 -30.34 27.53
N LEU A 597 -24.91 -31.62 27.35
CA LEU A 597 -26.05 -32.02 26.50
C LEU A 597 -27.40 -31.54 27.02
N LYS A 598 -27.62 -31.50 28.34
CA LYS A 598 -28.83 -30.89 28.92
C LYS A 598 -28.98 -29.42 28.49
N LYS A 599 -27.93 -28.60 28.68
CA LYS A 599 -27.90 -27.21 28.25
C LYS A 599 -28.07 -27.04 26.73
N LEU A 600 -27.51 -27.95 25.94
CA LEU A 600 -27.64 -27.94 24.46
C LEU A 600 -29.05 -28.36 24.01
N THR A 601 -29.72 -29.24 24.76
CA THR A 601 -31.11 -29.64 24.49
C THR A 601 -32.09 -28.49 24.79
N GLU A 602 -31.84 -27.71 25.84
CA GLU A 602 -32.59 -26.48 26.13
C GLU A 602 -32.49 -25.42 25.03
N LYS A 603 -31.34 -25.43 24.32
CA LYS A 603 -31.07 -24.55 23.16
C LYS A 603 -31.45 -25.18 21.81
N ASP A 604 -32.13 -26.30 21.81
CA ASP A 604 -32.59 -27.06 20.64
C ASP A 604 -31.49 -27.37 19.61
N VAL A 605 -30.27 -27.68 20.09
CA VAL A 605 -29.15 -28.02 19.19
C VAL A 605 -29.40 -29.43 18.60
N ALA A 606 -29.37 -29.52 17.26
CA ALA A 606 -29.66 -30.74 16.54
C ALA A 606 -28.83 -31.95 17.04
N GLY A 607 -29.50 -33.03 17.36
CA GLY A 607 -28.89 -34.29 17.82
C GLY A 607 -28.53 -34.34 19.31
N ALA A 608 -28.56 -33.21 20.04
CA ALA A 608 -28.22 -33.18 21.47
C ALA A 608 -29.17 -34.07 22.30
N LYS A 609 -30.48 -33.95 22.11
CA LYS A 609 -31.50 -34.77 22.76
C LYS A 609 -31.28 -36.25 22.50
N LYS A 610 -31.05 -36.65 21.25
CA LYS A 610 -30.82 -38.04 20.86
C LYS A 610 -29.57 -38.63 21.52
N LEU A 611 -28.50 -37.86 21.64
CA LEU A 611 -27.27 -38.30 22.30
C LEU A 611 -27.49 -38.41 23.82
N LEU A 612 -28.18 -37.44 24.44
CA LEU A 612 -28.52 -37.43 25.86
C LEU A 612 -29.30 -38.70 26.24
N GLU A 613 -30.39 -39.01 25.52
CA GLU A 613 -31.19 -40.23 25.74
C GLU A 613 -30.36 -41.50 25.64
N LYS A 614 -29.45 -41.59 24.66
CA LYS A 614 -28.58 -42.78 24.52
C LYS A 614 -27.62 -42.94 25.71
N LEU A 615 -27.15 -41.83 26.31
CA LEU A 615 -26.24 -41.88 27.45
C LEU A 615 -27.00 -42.19 28.75
N GLU A 616 -28.20 -41.63 28.97
CA GLU A 616 -29.03 -41.86 30.16
C GLU A 616 -29.55 -43.31 30.22
N ARG A 617 -30.04 -43.88 29.10
CA ARG A 617 -30.40 -45.30 29.03
C ARG A 617 -29.20 -46.23 29.34
N GLY A 618 -27.98 -45.80 29.01
CA GLY A 618 -26.74 -46.50 29.35
C GLY A 618 -26.42 -46.46 30.85
N LYS A 619 -26.71 -45.33 31.50
CA LYS A 619 -26.49 -45.10 32.94
C LYS A 619 -27.46 -45.96 33.80
N LEU A 620 -28.72 -45.99 33.44
CA LEU A 620 -29.72 -46.81 34.12
C LEU A 620 -29.37 -48.32 34.04
N ARG A 621 -28.99 -48.84 32.87
CA ARG A 621 -28.55 -50.24 32.74
C ARG A 621 -27.31 -50.58 33.59
N SER A 622 -26.37 -49.64 33.76
CA SER A 622 -25.18 -49.89 34.60
C SER A 622 -25.48 -49.89 36.11
N LEU A 623 -26.54 -49.22 36.55
CA LEU A 623 -27.02 -49.25 37.94
C LEU A 623 -27.76 -50.57 38.27
N PHE A 624 -28.48 -51.13 37.31
CA PHE A 624 -29.20 -52.40 37.50
C PHE A 624 -28.31 -53.65 37.36
N VAL A 625 -27.12 -53.58 36.79
CA VAL A 625 -26.13 -54.69 36.69
C VAL A 625 -25.20 -54.74 37.92
N ARG A 626 -25.23 -53.76 38.84
CA ARG A 626 -24.47 -53.77 40.09
C ARG A 626 -25.26 -54.20 41.33
N LYS A 627 -26.49 -54.74 41.15
CA LYS A 627 -27.21 -55.49 42.17
C LYS A 627 -27.13 -57.01 41.86
#